data_1b6d55dfc20ff3eae1cff6e1dc20f618
#
_entry.id   1b6d55dfc20ff3eae1cff6e1dc20f618
#
_cell.length_a   1.000
_cell.length_b   1.000
_cell.length_c   1.000
_cell.angle_alpha   90.00
_cell.angle_beta   90.00
_cell.angle_gamma   90.00
#
_symmetry.space_group_name_H-M   'P 1'
#
loop_
_entity.id
_entity.type
_entity.pdbx_description
1 polymer ?
#
loop_
_entity_poly.entity_id
_entity_poly.type
_entity_poly.pdbx_seq_one_letter_code
_entity_poly.pdbx_strand_id
1 'polypeptide(L)'
;CPVCDYSLTELEPRLFSFNSPMGACPSCDGLGVAQFFDPGKVVLHPELSLAAGAIRGWDRRNAYYFQLIHSLAKHYRFDPEHPWQDLSDPVRQAVLFGSGGEQIAFTYLTEAGGRTVRKHVFEGIIPNLERRYKETESQAVREELGKFISSRECPECQGSRLNRSARNVLVGGKILTDISRMSIDACTAFFAALKVAGWRGEIAEKIVKEILERLRFLTQDLPRMPEICEGEPIAT
;
A
#
# COMPACT_ATOMS: atom_id res chain seq x y z
N CYS A 1 -27.88 9.89 7.80
CA CYS A 1 -27.75 11.10 6.95
C CYS A 1 -28.68 10.95 5.74
N PRO A 2 -29.66 11.85 5.53
CA PRO A 2 -30.61 11.70 4.43
C PRO A 2 -29.98 11.89 3.02
N VAL A 3 -28.74 12.33 2.96
CA VAL A 3 -28.04 12.59 1.68
C VAL A 3 -27.17 11.41 1.24
N CYS A 4 -26.59 10.65 2.20
CA CYS A 4 -25.62 9.57 1.89
C CYS A 4 -25.89 8.28 2.65
N ASP A 5 -27.06 8.13 3.28
CA ASP A 5 -27.48 6.99 4.11
C ASP A 5 -26.50 6.56 5.21
N TYR A 6 -25.48 7.36 5.46
CA TYR A 6 -24.51 7.08 6.51
C TYR A 6 -25.17 7.20 7.88
N SER A 7 -25.14 6.12 8.64
CA SER A 7 -25.57 6.07 10.03
C SER A 7 -24.35 5.91 10.93
N LEU A 8 -24.17 6.84 11.87
CA LEU A 8 -23.16 6.69 12.89
C LEU A 8 -23.62 5.65 13.89
N THR A 9 -22.84 4.60 14.07
CA THR A 9 -23.03 3.63 15.15
C THR A 9 -22.72 4.29 16.51
N GLU A 10 -23.23 3.70 17.59
CA GLU A 10 -22.92 4.18 18.94
C GLU A 10 -21.41 4.28 19.16
N LEU A 11 -21.00 5.39 19.82
CA LEU A 11 -19.56 5.64 20.07
C LEU A 11 -19.09 4.75 21.24
N GLU A 12 -18.60 3.58 20.90
CA GLU A 12 -17.97 2.66 21.85
C GLU A 12 -16.43 2.82 21.83
N PRO A 13 -15.73 2.51 22.93
CA PRO A 13 -14.26 2.54 22.96
C PRO A 13 -13.59 1.69 21.89
N ARG A 14 -14.23 0.59 21.49
CA ARG A 14 -13.76 -0.32 20.42
C ARG A 14 -13.67 0.35 19.06
N LEU A 15 -14.48 1.39 18.83
CA LEU A 15 -14.44 2.18 17.59
C LEU A 15 -13.09 2.90 17.39
N PHE A 16 -12.41 3.23 18.48
CA PHE A 16 -11.12 3.93 18.46
C PHE A 16 -9.91 2.98 18.55
N SER A 17 -10.13 1.68 18.44
CA SER A 17 -9.07 0.68 18.45
C SER A 17 -8.85 0.12 17.05
N PHE A 18 -7.66 0.32 16.49
CA PHE A 18 -7.28 -0.27 15.21
C PHE A 18 -7.05 -1.80 15.27
N ASN A 19 -7.02 -2.39 16.48
CA ASN A 19 -6.98 -3.84 16.69
C ASN A 19 -8.39 -4.46 16.80
N SER A 20 -9.44 -3.64 16.78
CA SER A 20 -10.82 -4.08 16.77
C SER A 20 -11.40 -3.97 15.35
N PRO A 21 -12.12 -4.98 14.84
CA PRO A 21 -12.81 -4.89 13.55
C PRO A 21 -13.77 -3.71 13.45
N MET A 22 -14.31 -3.23 14.58
CA MET A 22 -15.20 -2.06 14.61
C MET A 22 -14.44 -0.75 14.38
N GLY A 23 -13.17 -0.66 14.77
CA GLY A 23 -12.36 0.54 14.70
C GLY A 23 -11.33 0.53 13.56
N ALA A 24 -10.89 -0.66 13.14
CA ALA A 24 -9.89 -0.82 12.10
C ALA A 24 -10.35 -0.27 10.75
N CYS A 25 -9.42 0.28 9.98
CA CYS A 25 -9.65 0.62 8.60
C CYS A 25 -9.89 -0.67 7.78
N PRO A 26 -11.02 -0.81 7.07
CA PRO A 26 -11.35 -2.04 6.35
C PRO A 26 -10.44 -2.30 5.15
N SER A 27 -9.77 -1.28 4.60
CA SER A 27 -8.86 -1.43 3.45
C SER A 27 -7.49 -1.98 3.82
N CYS A 28 -7.05 -1.82 5.07
CA CYS A 28 -5.73 -2.27 5.53
C CYS A 28 -5.79 -3.04 6.86
N ASP A 29 -6.97 -3.45 7.30
CA ASP A 29 -7.20 -4.20 8.55
C ASP A 29 -6.49 -3.58 9.77
N GLY A 30 -6.46 -2.24 9.83
CA GLY A 30 -5.81 -1.51 10.90
C GLY A 30 -4.28 -1.43 10.83
N LEU A 31 -3.66 -1.91 9.74
CA LEU A 31 -2.20 -1.85 9.56
C LEU A 31 -1.69 -0.43 9.26
N GLY A 32 -2.52 0.43 8.65
CA GLY A 32 -2.13 1.79 8.24
C GLY A 32 -1.35 1.85 6.94
N VAL A 33 -0.95 0.69 6.41
CA VAL A 33 -0.19 0.56 5.15
C VAL A 33 -0.90 -0.41 4.22
N ALA A 34 -0.72 -0.20 2.93
CA ALA A 34 -1.16 -1.10 1.88
C ALA A 34 0.07 -1.67 1.15
N GLN A 35 0.09 -2.97 0.97
CA GLN A 35 1.09 -3.65 0.16
C GLN A 35 0.68 -3.60 -1.31
N PHE A 36 1.65 -3.41 -2.19
CA PHE A 36 1.42 -3.43 -3.63
C PHE A 36 2.68 -3.95 -4.35
N PHE A 37 2.49 -4.54 -5.52
CA PHE A 37 3.61 -4.89 -6.39
C PHE A 37 4.18 -3.62 -7.03
N ASP A 38 5.43 -3.34 -6.71
CA ASP A 38 6.10 -2.10 -7.10
C ASP A 38 6.66 -2.21 -8.52
N PRO A 39 6.19 -1.40 -9.48
CA PRO A 39 6.73 -1.40 -10.83
C PRO A 39 8.25 -1.23 -10.88
N GLY A 40 8.82 -0.41 -9.98
CA GLY A 40 10.28 -0.20 -9.91
C GLY A 40 11.05 -1.43 -9.44
N LYS A 41 10.41 -2.33 -8.66
CA LYS A 41 11.01 -3.61 -8.28
C LYS A 41 10.75 -4.71 -9.31
N VAL A 42 9.64 -4.63 -10.04
CA VAL A 42 9.31 -5.58 -11.12
C VAL A 42 10.22 -5.37 -12.32
N VAL A 43 10.47 -4.10 -12.68
CA VAL A 43 11.42 -3.73 -13.73
C VAL A 43 12.80 -3.51 -13.10
N LEU A 44 13.58 -4.57 -12.99
CA LEU A 44 14.89 -4.53 -12.33
C LEU A 44 15.94 -3.77 -13.15
N HIS A 45 15.86 -3.89 -14.48
CA HIS A 45 16.88 -3.39 -15.41
C HIS A 45 16.22 -2.60 -16.53
N PRO A 46 15.81 -1.35 -16.29
CA PRO A 46 15.13 -0.52 -17.29
C PRO A 46 15.99 -0.20 -18.53
N GLU A 47 17.30 -0.29 -18.39
CA GLU A 47 18.28 -0.16 -19.47
C GLU A 47 18.30 -1.37 -20.42
N LEU A 48 17.78 -2.52 -20.00
CA LEU A 48 17.64 -3.71 -20.83
C LEU A 48 16.30 -3.71 -21.56
N SER A 49 16.27 -4.48 -22.65
CA SER A 49 15.02 -4.78 -23.36
C SER A 49 14.21 -5.87 -22.64
N LEU A 50 12.91 -5.97 -22.96
CA LEU A 50 12.08 -7.09 -22.47
C LEU A 50 12.67 -8.44 -22.87
N ALA A 51 13.18 -8.55 -24.10
CA ALA A 51 13.84 -9.76 -24.58
C ALA A 51 15.12 -10.11 -23.84
N ALA A 52 15.87 -9.10 -23.38
CA ALA A 52 17.11 -9.26 -22.62
C ALA A 52 16.90 -9.49 -21.12
N GLY A 53 15.70 -9.22 -20.60
CA GLY A 53 15.36 -9.49 -19.21
C GLY A 53 15.16 -8.25 -18.34
N ALA A 54 14.70 -7.14 -18.89
CA ALA A 54 14.25 -5.98 -18.13
C ALA A 54 13.31 -6.38 -17.00
N ILE A 55 12.44 -7.36 -17.25
CA ILE A 55 11.54 -7.98 -16.28
C ILE A 55 11.87 -9.47 -16.16
N ARG A 56 12.31 -9.88 -14.97
CA ARG A 56 12.71 -11.24 -14.71
C ARG A 56 11.56 -12.25 -14.93
N GLY A 57 11.85 -13.28 -15.72
CA GLY A 57 10.89 -14.34 -16.04
C GLY A 57 9.94 -14.03 -17.19
N TRP A 58 10.01 -12.80 -17.77
CA TRP A 58 9.27 -12.36 -18.95
C TRP A 58 10.19 -12.13 -20.15
N ASP A 59 11.29 -12.87 -20.21
CA ASP A 59 12.34 -12.80 -21.20
C ASP A 59 12.42 -14.07 -22.05
N ARG A 60 13.39 -14.13 -22.97
CA ARG A 60 13.62 -15.25 -23.88
C ARG A 60 13.80 -16.60 -23.20
N ARG A 61 14.19 -16.64 -21.93
CA ARG A 61 14.40 -17.89 -21.18
C ARG A 61 13.06 -18.55 -20.81
N ASN A 62 11.99 -17.79 -20.77
CA ASN A 62 10.64 -18.31 -20.59
C ASN A 62 9.83 -18.18 -21.88
N ALA A 63 9.81 -19.26 -22.68
CA ALA A 63 9.18 -19.27 -23.99
C ALA A 63 7.69 -18.87 -23.96
N TYR A 64 6.96 -19.25 -22.91
CA TYR A 64 5.54 -18.93 -22.77
C TYR A 64 5.31 -17.43 -22.61
N TYR A 65 5.94 -16.81 -21.62
CA TYR A 65 5.77 -15.37 -21.36
C TYR A 65 6.38 -14.52 -22.47
N PHE A 66 7.50 -14.98 -23.07
CA PHE A 66 8.10 -14.25 -24.17
C PHE A 66 7.23 -14.23 -25.42
N GLN A 67 6.45 -15.28 -25.68
CA GLN A 67 5.45 -15.25 -26.74
C GLN A 67 4.30 -14.26 -26.50
N LEU A 68 3.89 -14.11 -25.25
CA LEU A 68 2.93 -13.06 -24.89
C LEU A 68 3.51 -11.67 -25.20
N ILE A 69 4.77 -11.43 -24.82
CA ILE A 69 5.47 -10.17 -25.12
C ILE A 69 5.54 -9.91 -26.63
N HIS A 70 5.86 -10.93 -27.43
CA HIS A 70 5.85 -10.80 -28.90
C HIS A 70 4.47 -10.45 -29.46
N SER A 71 3.43 -11.03 -28.92
CA SER A 71 2.06 -10.72 -29.35
C SER A 71 1.66 -9.27 -28.98
N LEU A 72 2.06 -8.81 -27.80
CA LEU A 72 1.91 -7.41 -27.38
C LEU A 72 2.71 -6.47 -28.29
N ALA A 73 3.97 -6.81 -28.57
CA ALA A 73 4.86 -6.04 -29.43
C ALA A 73 4.27 -5.85 -30.85
N LYS A 74 3.68 -6.91 -31.39
CA LYS A 74 2.99 -6.85 -32.68
C LYS A 74 1.73 -5.96 -32.62
N HIS A 75 0.97 -6.04 -31.54
CA HIS A 75 -0.28 -5.31 -31.38
C HIS A 75 -0.03 -3.81 -31.16
N TYR A 76 0.83 -3.46 -30.23
CA TYR A 76 1.18 -2.07 -29.88
C TYR A 76 2.31 -1.49 -30.74
N ARG A 77 2.84 -2.24 -31.71
CA ARG A 77 3.88 -1.84 -32.66
C ARG A 77 5.15 -1.30 -32.01
N PHE A 78 5.66 -2.01 -31.01
CA PHE A 78 6.97 -1.76 -30.41
C PHE A 78 7.95 -2.90 -30.67
N ASP A 79 9.23 -2.59 -30.58
CA ASP A 79 10.29 -3.62 -30.69
C ASP A 79 10.62 -4.16 -29.28
N PRO A 80 10.45 -5.47 -29.01
CA PRO A 80 10.80 -6.09 -27.74
C PRO A 80 12.31 -6.10 -27.43
N GLU A 81 13.16 -5.76 -28.42
CA GLU A 81 14.62 -5.58 -28.27
C GLU A 81 15.01 -4.14 -27.87
N HIS A 82 14.10 -3.18 -27.90
CA HIS A 82 14.37 -1.84 -27.42
C HIS A 82 14.43 -1.79 -25.89
N PRO A 83 15.32 -0.95 -25.30
CA PRO A 83 15.39 -0.73 -23.87
C PRO A 83 14.00 -0.37 -23.30
N TRP A 84 13.68 -0.93 -22.13
CA TRP A 84 12.41 -0.66 -21.47
C TRP A 84 12.15 0.83 -21.24
N GLN A 85 13.18 1.56 -20.82
CA GLN A 85 13.08 3.00 -20.54
C GLN A 85 12.71 3.84 -21.76
N ASP A 86 13.03 3.34 -22.98
CA ASP A 86 12.78 4.06 -24.25
C ASP A 86 11.41 3.71 -24.84
N LEU A 87 10.68 2.75 -24.26
CA LEU A 87 9.32 2.43 -24.65
C LEU A 87 8.36 3.55 -24.22
N SER A 88 7.36 3.83 -25.04
CA SER A 88 6.35 4.84 -24.72
C SER A 88 5.54 4.49 -23.47
N ASP A 89 5.07 5.51 -22.72
CA ASP A 89 4.27 5.32 -21.51
C ASP A 89 3.04 4.43 -21.71
N PRO A 90 2.24 4.57 -22.80
CA PRO A 90 1.11 3.68 -23.03
C PRO A 90 1.51 2.21 -23.17
N VAL A 91 2.65 1.93 -23.84
CA VAL A 91 3.17 0.56 -23.96
C VAL A 91 3.61 0.02 -22.61
N ARG A 92 4.37 0.80 -21.84
CA ARG A 92 4.80 0.41 -20.47
C ARG A 92 3.60 0.13 -19.56
N GLN A 93 2.57 0.96 -19.63
CA GLN A 93 1.33 0.76 -18.88
C GLN A 93 0.60 -0.52 -19.30
N ALA A 94 0.44 -0.75 -20.61
CA ALA A 94 -0.20 -1.95 -21.11
C ALA A 94 0.56 -3.23 -20.71
N VAL A 95 1.88 -3.23 -20.77
CA VAL A 95 2.71 -4.38 -20.36
C VAL A 95 2.61 -4.62 -18.85
N LEU A 96 2.69 -3.59 -18.02
CA LEU A 96 2.67 -3.75 -16.56
C LEU A 96 1.27 -4.01 -16.02
N PHE A 97 0.27 -3.27 -16.46
CA PHE A 97 -1.08 -3.27 -15.84
C PHE A 97 -2.16 -3.89 -16.70
N GLY A 98 -1.82 -4.28 -17.93
CA GLY A 98 -2.74 -4.95 -18.84
C GLY A 98 -3.36 -4.06 -19.91
N SER A 99 -4.08 -4.70 -20.82
CA SER A 99 -4.71 -4.03 -21.97
C SER A 99 -6.08 -3.40 -21.65
N GLY A 100 -6.48 -3.35 -20.38
CA GLY A 100 -7.83 -2.89 -19.99
C GLY A 100 -8.90 -3.80 -20.59
N GLY A 101 -9.80 -3.23 -21.40
CA GLY A 101 -10.84 -4.01 -22.11
C GLY A 101 -10.44 -4.45 -23.50
N GLU A 102 -9.24 -4.11 -24.00
CA GLU A 102 -8.81 -4.39 -25.34
C GLU A 102 -8.42 -5.87 -25.54
N GLN A 103 -9.00 -6.52 -26.55
CA GLN A 103 -8.68 -7.90 -26.91
C GLN A 103 -7.49 -7.96 -27.85
N ILE A 104 -6.47 -8.67 -27.45
CA ILE A 104 -5.21 -8.86 -28.17
C ILE A 104 -5.15 -10.29 -28.72
N ALA A 105 -4.67 -10.44 -29.96
CA ALA A 105 -4.47 -11.76 -30.58
C ALA A 105 -3.15 -12.35 -30.12
N PHE A 106 -3.20 -13.31 -29.21
CA PHE A 106 -2.05 -14.04 -28.72
C PHE A 106 -1.81 -15.32 -29.52
N THR A 107 -0.55 -15.53 -29.89
CA THR A 107 -0.11 -16.75 -30.57
C THR A 107 0.46 -17.72 -29.54
N TYR A 108 -0.01 -18.95 -29.52
CA TYR A 108 0.47 -20.02 -28.66
C TYR A 108 1.08 -21.13 -29.51
N LEU A 109 2.19 -21.68 -29.05
CA LEU A 109 2.75 -22.93 -29.62
C LEU A 109 1.97 -24.10 -29.02
N THR A 110 1.52 -25.01 -29.87
CA THR A 110 0.92 -26.29 -29.45
C THR A 110 1.99 -27.32 -29.27
N GLU A 111 1.74 -28.34 -28.43
CA GLU A 111 2.68 -29.47 -28.22
C GLU A 111 3.03 -30.20 -29.53
N ALA A 112 2.14 -30.18 -30.49
CA ALA A 112 2.36 -30.76 -31.84
C ALA A 112 3.17 -29.84 -32.78
N GLY A 113 3.80 -28.75 -32.29
CA GLY A 113 4.58 -27.80 -33.10
C GLY A 113 3.74 -26.83 -33.94
N GLY A 114 2.40 -26.87 -33.84
CA GLY A 114 1.49 -25.93 -34.50
C GLY A 114 1.42 -24.60 -33.78
N ARG A 115 0.75 -23.62 -34.42
CA ARG A 115 0.45 -22.32 -33.83
C ARG A 115 -1.05 -22.14 -33.74
N THR A 116 -1.54 -21.74 -32.56
CA THR A 116 -2.94 -21.37 -32.33
C THR A 116 -3.02 -19.92 -31.92
N VAL A 117 -3.97 -19.18 -32.50
CA VAL A 117 -4.21 -17.77 -32.14
C VAL A 117 -5.50 -17.69 -31.32
N ARG A 118 -5.43 -17.07 -30.16
CA ARG A 118 -6.59 -16.77 -29.31
C ARG A 118 -6.65 -15.29 -28.99
N LYS A 119 -7.85 -14.72 -29.06
CA LYS A 119 -8.07 -13.33 -28.68
C LYS A 119 -8.56 -13.26 -27.24
N HIS A 120 -7.87 -12.53 -26.41
CA HIS A 120 -8.31 -12.24 -25.04
C HIS A 120 -7.63 -10.96 -24.53
N VAL A 121 -8.14 -10.46 -23.42
CA VAL A 121 -7.54 -9.31 -22.72
C VAL A 121 -6.25 -9.74 -22.08
N PHE A 122 -5.23 -8.90 -22.14
CA PHE A 122 -3.99 -9.12 -21.40
C PHE A 122 -4.15 -8.61 -19.98
N GLU A 123 -3.92 -9.48 -19.00
CA GLU A 123 -4.08 -9.12 -17.59
C GLU A 123 -3.01 -8.13 -17.07
N GLY A 124 -1.82 -8.10 -17.69
CA GLY A 124 -0.68 -7.35 -17.20
C GLY A 124 0.26 -8.17 -16.33
N ILE A 125 1.53 -7.75 -16.27
CA ILE A 125 2.54 -8.45 -15.47
C ILE A 125 2.26 -8.31 -13.97
N ILE A 126 1.92 -7.11 -13.49
CA ILE A 126 1.64 -6.86 -12.07
C ILE A 126 0.42 -7.63 -11.59
N PRO A 127 -0.76 -7.56 -12.24
CA PRO A 127 -1.90 -8.39 -11.85
C PRO A 127 -1.61 -9.90 -11.92
N ASN A 128 -0.80 -10.36 -12.90
CA ASN A 128 -0.36 -11.74 -12.95
C ASN A 128 0.47 -12.14 -11.72
N LEU A 129 1.41 -11.28 -11.30
CA LEU A 129 2.22 -11.52 -10.11
C LEU A 129 1.36 -11.50 -8.83
N GLU A 130 0.42 -10.56 -8.71
CA GLU A 130 -0.53 -10.48 -7.60
C GLU A 130 -1.39 -11.74 -7.48
N ARG A 131 -1.95 -12.21 -8.59
CA ARG A 131 -2.74 -13.42 -8.64
C ARG A 131 -1.90 -14.63 -8.22
N ARG A 132 -0.71 -14.80 -8.80
CA ARG A 132 0.21 -15.89 -8.46
C ARG A 132 0.63 -15.86 -6.99
N TYR A 133 0.87 -14.68 -6.43
CA TYR A 133 1.22 -14.52 -5.01
C TYR A 133 0.09 -14.98 -4.08
N LYS A 134 -1.16 -14.71 -4.47
CA LYS A 134 -2.35 -15.11 -3.71
C LYS A 134 -2.65 -16.62 -3.84
N GLU A 135 -2.49 -17.17 -5.05
CA GLU A 135 -2.89 -18.53 -5.36
C GLU A 135 -1.80 -19.58 -5.05
N THR A 136 -0.53 -19.16 -4.88
CA THR A 136 0.54 -20.13 -4.66
C THR A 136 0.50 -20.77 -3.28
N GLU A 137 0.63 -22.09 -3.23
CA GLU A 137 0.82 -22.85 -1.99
C GLU A 137 2.31 -22.99 -1.62
N SER A 138 3.20 -22.76 -2.59
CA SER A 138 4.65 -22.87 -2.39
C SER A 138 5.20 -21.66 -1.65
N GLN A 139 5.78 -21.89 -0.47
CA GLN A 139 6.45 -20.87 0.33
C GLN A 139 7.63 -20.23 -0.44
N ALA A 140 8.43 -21.01 -1.15
CA ALA A 140 9.55 -20.51 -1.92
C ALA A 140 9.11 -19.56 -3.04
N VAL A 141 8.00 -19.87 -3.74
CA VAL A 141 7.43 -18.99 -4.78
C VAL A 141 6.89 -17.71 -4.14
N ARG A 142 6.24 -17.81 -2.98
CA ARG A 142 5.71 -16.65 -2.26
C ARG A 142 6.83 -15.72 -1.81
N GLU A 143 7.94 -16.26 -1.30
CA GLU A 143 9.11 -15.46 -0.90
C GLU A 143 9.76 -14.77 -2.11
N GLU A 144 9.90 -15.47 -3.26
CA GLU A 144 10.42 -14.85 -4.48
C GLU A 144 9.52 -13.72 -4.99
N LEU A 145 8.20 -13.91 -5.03
CA LEU A 145 7.26 -12.89 -5.45
C LEU A 145 7.19 -11.74 -4.45
N GLY A 146 7.36 -12.01 -3.16
CA GLY A 146 7.38 -11.03 -2.08
C GLY A 146 8.48 -9.96 -2.23
N LYS A 147 9.57 -10.28 -2.94
CA LYS A 147 10.66 -9.32 -3.22
C LYS A 147 10.21 -8.13 -4.07
N PHE A 148 9.15 -8.30 -4.85
CA PHE A 148 8.58 -7.24 -5.69
C PHE A 148 7.54 -6.37 -4.97
N ILE A 149 7.23 -6.69 -3.70
CA ILE A 149 6.26 -5.95 -2.91
C ILE A 149 6.93 -4.77 -2.22
N SER A 150 6.26 -3.63 -2.24
CA SER A 150 6.52 -2.44 -1.44
C SER A 150 5.30 -2.10 -0.59
N SER A 151 5.52 -1.29 0.44
CA SER A 151 4.46 -0.77 1.29
C SER A 151 4.32 0.74 1.07
N ARG A 152 3.10 1.22 1.06
CA ARG A 152 2.78 2.65 1.07
C ARG A 152 1.72 2.92 2.13
N GLU A 153 1.58 4.17 2.51
CA GLU A 153 0.45 4.55 3.36
C GLU A 153 -0.87 4.10 2.73
N CYS A 154 -1.75 3.55 3.55
CA CYS A 154 -3.06 3.13 3.09
C CYS A 154 -3.82 4.35 2.53
N PRO A 155 -4.26 4.33 1.27
CA PRO A 155 -4.91 5.48 0.64
C PRO A 155 -6.24 5.84 1.30
N GLU A 156 -6.93 4.87 1.89
CA GLU A 156 -8.21 5.09 2.58
C GLU A 156 -8.02 5.77 3.92
N CYS A 157 -7.12 5.27 4.77
CA CYS A 157 -6.96 5.80 6.12
C CYS A 157 -5.77 6.76 6.29
N GLN A 158 -4.94 6.93 5.27
CA GLN A 158 -3.76 7.82 5.28
C GLN A 158 -2.89 7.60 6.54
N GLY A 159 -2.56 6.33 6.80
CA GLY A 159 -1.75 5.94 7.95
C GLY A 159 -2.44 5.99 9.31
N SER A 160 -3.69 6.47 9.40
CA SER A 160 -4.42 6.61 10.68
C SER A 160 -4.81 5.27 11.30
N ARG A 161 -4.84 4.19 10.52
CA ARG A 161 -5.21 2.83 10.91
C ARG A 161 -6.68 2.65 11.27
N LEU A 162 -7.44 3.74 11.44
CA LEU A 162 -8.82 3.75 11.89
C LEU A 162 -9.80 3.87 10.72
N ASN A 163 -11.00 3.37 10.92
CA ASN A 163 -12.09 3.49 9.97
C ASN A 163 -12.59 4.94 9.87
N ARG A 164 -13.46 5.20 8.89
CA ARG A 164 -13.98 6.54 8.62
C ARG A 164 -14.76 7.11 9.79
N SER A 165 -15.52 6.30 10.54
CA SER A 165 -16.31 6.78 11.68
C SER A 165 -15.42 7.30 12.80
N ALA A 166 -14.40 6.52 13.18
CA ALA A 166 -13.45 6.92 14.23
C ALA A 166 -12.63 8.14 13.85
N ARG A 167 -12.25 8.27 12.58
CA ARG A 167 -11.48 9.42 12.07
C ARG A 167 -12.25 10.75 12.09
N ASN A 168 -13.57 10.70 12.10
CA ASN A 168 -14.41 11.91 12.09
C ASN A 168 -14.88 12.36 13.49
N VAL A 169 -14.42 11.69 14.56
CA VAL A 169 -14.69 12.13 15.93
C VAL A 169 -13.60 13.11 16.37
N LEU A 170 -14.03 14.30 16.79
CA LEU A 170 -13.15 15.39 17.18
C LEU A 170 -13.15 15.59 18.69
N VAL A 171 -11.98 15.79 19.27
CA VAL A 171 -11.78 16.23 20.65
C VAL A 171 -10.98 17.53 20.61
N GLY A 172 -11.57 18.63 21.07
CA GLY A 172 -10.93 19.94 21.00
C GLY A 172 -10.53 20.36 19.58
N GLY A 173 -11.32 19.98 18.56
CA GLY A 173 -11.06 20.29 17.16
C GLY A 173 -10.01 19.38 16.48
N LYS A 174 -9.48 18.37 17.17
CA LYS A 174 -8.49 17.43 16.63
C LYS A 174 -9.04 16.01 16.62
N ILE A 175 -8.65 15.23 15.60
CA ILE A 175 -8.93 13.79 15.54
C ILE A 175 -7.91 13.01 16.38
N LEU A 176 -8.26 11.78 16.76
CA LEU A 176 -7.38 10.93 17.58
C LEU A 176 -6.00 10.74 16.96
N THR A 177 -5.92 10.59 15.64
CA THR A 177 -4.65 10.40 14.93
C THR A 177 -3.75 11.63 15.03
N ASP A 178 -4.31 12.84 14.95
CA ASP A 178 -3.52 14.07 15.11
C ASP A 178 -2.95 14.18 16.51
N ILE A 179 -3.75 13.83 17.52
CA ILE A 179 -3.32 13.82 18.91
C ILE A 179 -2.21 12.79 19.14
N SER A 180 -2.34 11.58 18.58
CA SER A 180 -1.34 10.52 18.74
C SER A 180 -0.02 10.77 18.01
N ARG A 181 0.00 11.68 17.04
CA ARG A 181 1.21 12.13 16.32
C ARG A 181 1.94 13.29 16.99
N MET A 182 1.35 13.88 18.03
CA MET A 182 1.99 14.96 18.77
C MET A 182 3.17 14.44 19.59
N SER A 183 4.16 15.31 19.81
CA SER A 183 5.13 15.07 20.87
C SER A 183 4.45 15.01 22.22
N ILE A 184 5.05 14.35 23.22
CA ILE A 184 4.48 14.23 24.57
C ILE A 184 4.20 15.61 25.18
N ASP A 185 5.12 16.58 24.97
CA ASP A 185 4.96 17.95 25.47
C ASP A 185 3.79 18.66 24.78
N ALA A 186 3.65 18.54 23.46
CA ALA A 186 2.54 19.13 22.71
C ALA A 186 1.19 18.49 23.11
N CYS A 187 1.18 17.16 23.33
CA CYS A 187 0.01 16.42 23.80
C CYS A 187 -0.39 16.88 25.21
N THR A 188 0.58 17.03 26.10
CA THR A 188 0.37 17.54 27.47
C THR A 188 -0.22 18.96 27.44
N ALA A 189 0.36 19.86 26.63
CA ALA A 189 -0.16 21.23 26.48
C ALA A 189 -1.58 21.25 25.90
N PHE A 190 -1.87 20.38 24.93
CA PHE A 190 -3.20 20.24 24.34
C PHE A 190 -4.24 19.82 25.38
N PHE A 191 -3.98 18.76 26.16
CA PHE A 191 -4.93 18.30 27.17
C PHE A 191 -5.05 19.26 28.35
N ALA A 192 -3.99 19.97 28.74
CA ALA A 192 -4.04 20.99 29.79
C ALA A 192 -4.90 22.20 29.37
N ALA A 193 -4.92 22.53 28.07
CA ALA A 193 -5.73 23.63 27.54
C ALA A 193 -7.17 23.19 27.17
N LEU A 194 -7.48 21.92 27.18
CA LEU A 194 -8.77 21.39 26.74
C LEU A 194 -9.89 21.79 27.72
N LYS A 195 -10.85 22.52 27.20
CA LYS A 195 -12.06 22.92 27.97
C LYS A 195 -13.28 22.27 27.36
N VAL A 196 -13.98 21.47 28.14
CA VAL A 196 -15.24 20.82 27.75
C VAL A 196 -16.35 21.47 28.58
N ALA A 197 -17.38 22.04 27.93
CA ALA A 197 -18.44 22.73 28.62
C ALA A 197 -19.56 21.79 29.13
N GLY A 198 -20.27 22.24 30.19
CA GLY A 198 -21.43 21.55 30.74
C GLY A 198 -21.13 20.26 31.49
N TRP A 199 -22.14 19.41 31.69
CA TRP A 199 -22.03 18.12 32.42
C TRP A 199 -20.96 17.18 31.87
N ARG A 200 -20.67 17.27 30.55
CA ARG A 200 -19.57 16.53 29.92
C ARG A 200 -18.19 16.96 30.44
N GLY A 201 -18.06 18.21 30.90
CA GLY A 201 -16.83 18.73 31.48
C GLY A 201 -16.46 18.03 32.78
N GLU A 202 -17.41 17.73 33.65
CA GLU A 202 -17.18 17.02 34.92
C GLU A 202 -16.63 15.59 34.70
N ILE A 203 -17.12 14.91 33.67
CA ILE A 203 -16.61 13.59 33.28
C ILE A 203 -15.25 13.74 32.63
N ALA A 204 -15.08 14.69 31.72
CA ALA A 204 -13.84 14.90 30.99
C ALA A 204 -12.68 15.28 31.92
N GLU A 205 -12.92 16.08 32.97
CA GLU A 205 -11.91 16.53 33.92
C GLU A 205 -11.17 15.34 34.57
N LYS A 206 -11.91 14.33 35.01
CA LYS A 206 -11.30 13.11 35.60
C LYS A 206 -10.43 12.35 34.60
N ILE A 207 -10.91 12.22 33.36
CA ILE A 207 -10.19 11.51 32.30
C ILE A 207 -8.95 12.32 31.88
N VAL A 208 -9.09 13.62 31.69
CA VAL A 208 -7.97 14.51 31.32
C VAL A 208 -6.88 14.51 32.41
N LYS A 209 -7.28 14.53 33.69
CA LYS A 209 -6.33 14.44 34.80
C LYS A 209 -5.50 13.16 34.72
N GLU A 210 -6.14 12.02 34.52
CA GLU A 210 -5.43 10.73 34.39
C GLU A 210 -4.51 10.70 33.17
N ILE A 211 -4.95 11.23 32.02
CA ILE A 211 -4.13 11.37 30.82
C ILE A 211 -2.87 12.20 31.12
N LEU A 212 -3.04 13.35 31.75
CA LEU A 212 -1.93 14.25 32.09
C LEU A 212 -0.95 13.61 33.09
N GLU A 213 -1.43 12.85 34.06
CA GLU A 213 -0.57 12.09 34.99
C GLU A 213 0.26 11.04 34.23
N ARG A 214 -0.34 10.31 33.32
CA ARG A 214 0.37 9.32 32.48
C ARG A 214 1.39 9.96 31.53
N LEU A 215 1.04 11.10 30.92
CA LEU A 215 1.97 11.84 30.07
C LEU A 215 3.17 12.38 30.85
N ARG A 216 2.95 12.88 32.10
CA ARG A 216 4.04 13.31 32.98
C ARG A 216 4.97 12.18 33.37
N PHE A 217 4.42 11.00 33.66
CA PHE A 217 5.22 9.81 33.91
C PHE A 217 6.16 9.50 32.75
N LEU A 218 5.64 9.54 31.50
CA LEU A 218 6.45 9.30 30.30
C LEU A 218 7.57 10.33 30.09
N THR A 219 7.39 11.58 30.59
CA THR A 219 8.43 12.62 30.47
C THR A 219 9.48 12.54 31.60
N GLN A 220 9.13 12.02 32.76
CA GLN A 220 10.00 12.00 33.95
C GLN A 220 10.84 10.74 34.07
N ASP A 221 10.29 9.57 33.68
CA ASP A 221 10.91 8.27 33.92
C ASP A 221 11.59 7.65 32.71
N LEU A 222 11.42 8.20 31.51
CA LEU A 222 12.24 7.80 30.36
C LEU A 222 13.54 8.60 30.39
N PRO A 223 14.71 7.95 30.59
CA PRO A 223 15.97 8.62 30.38
C PRO A 223 15.94 9.18 28.94
N ARG A 224 16.26 10.48 28.79
CA ARG A 224 16.42 11.07 27.45
C ARG A 224 17.38 10.17 26.70
N MET A 225 16.87 9.43 25.72
CA MET A 225 17.75 8.75 24.78
C MET A 225 18.67 9.81 24.21
N PRO A 226 20.01 9.62 24.29
CA PRO A 226 20.92 10.55 23.65
C PRO A 226 20.47 10.71 22.21
N GLU A 227 20.39 11.96 21.73
CA GLU A 227 20.16 12.26 20.33
C GLU A 227 21.10 11.36 19.53
N ILE A 228 20.54 10.43 18.78
CA ILE A 228 21.32 9.69 17.79
C ILE A 228 21.72 10.77 16.80
N CYS A 229 22.99 11.19 16.90
CA CYS A 229 23.58 12.14 15.96
C CYS A 229 23.35 11.59 14.55
N GLU A 230 22.53 12.28 13.80
CA GLU A 230 22.46 12.09 12.35
C GLU A 230 23.86 12.39 11.80
N GLY A 231 24.48 11.40 11.17
CA GLY A 231 25.57 11.62 10.24
C GLY A 231 26.97 11.30 10.72
N GLU A 232 27.36 10.03 10.60
CA GLU A 232 28.66 9.76 9.99
C GLU A 232 28.44 8.77 8.83
N PRO A 233 28.90 9.09 7.59
CA PRO A 233 28.87 8.14 6.50
C PRO A 233 29.86 7.02 6.83
N ILE A 234 29.38 5.79 6.79
CA ILE A 234 30.21 4.59 6.85
C ILE A 234 31.16 4.67 5.66
N ALA A 235 32.41 5.00 5.92
CA ALA A 235 33.48 4.89 4.94
C ALA A 235 33.71 3.40 4.62
N THR A 236 33.58 3.07 3.33
CA THR A 236 33.86 1.83 2.58
C THR A 236 34.73 0.79 3.25
#